data_dd3278a4d73c9693b94c30e8f22a9c15
#
_entry.id   dd3278a4d73c9693b94c30e8f22a9c15
#
_cell.length_a   1.000
_cell.length_b   1.000
_cell.length_c   1.000
_cell.angle_alpha   90.00
_cell.angle_beta   90.00
_cell.angle_gamma   90.00
#
_symmetry.space_group_name_H-M   'P 1'
#
loop_
_entity.id
_entity.type
_entity.pdbx_description
1 polymer ?
#
loop_
_entity_poly.entity_id
_entity_poly.type
_entity_poly.pdbx_seq_one_letter_code
_entity_poly.pdbx_strand_id
1 'polypeptide(L)'
;MIRIILTTFILFGLNTDFLLSQNTNPCSAPEFSQFNFWVGKWNLEWKNEDGSSGYGTNNITKLLGDCVIEEHFSTADSSFRGKSVSTYNTHKKLWQQTWVDNNGAYLDFTGGFKDGKMILSRKAMNKKGKEVIQRMVWYNISDNEFDWNWELSQDDGSSWKVLWKIHYTRAE
;
A
#
# COMPACT_ATOMS: atom_id res chain seq x y z
N MET A 1 33.08 -76.55 28.85
CA MET A 1 33.38 -75.13 28.58
C MET A 1 32.30 -74.60 27.65
N ILE A 2 31.33 -73.87 28.17
CA ILE A 2 30.21 -73.26 27.41
C ILE A 2 30.60 -71.86 27.06
N ARG A 3 30.72 -71.51 25.79
CA ARG A 3 30.95 -70.14 25.32
C ARG A 3 29.58 -69.46 25.11
N ILE A 4 29.32 -68.46 25.90
CA ILE A 4 28.17 -67.55 25.76
C ILE A 4 28.56 -66.48 24.74
N ILE A 5 27.87 -66.46 23.60
CA ILE A 5 27.98 -65.38 22.58
C ILE A 5 26.97 -64.28 22.94
N LEU A 6 27.48 -63.15 23.36
CA LEU A 6 26.67 -61.98 23.68
C LEU A 6 26.43 -61.19 22.37
N THR A 7 25.19 -61.24 21.85
CA THR A 7 24.82 -60.51 20.63
C THR A 7 24.33 -59.11 21.02
N THR A 8 25.12 -58.09 20.75
CA THR A 8 24.76 -56.71 21.00
C THR A 8 23.84 -56.19 19.87
N PHE A 9 22.56 -55.92 20.20
CA PHE A 9 21.64 -55.26 19.29
C PHE A 9 21.89 -53.73 19.34
N ILE A 10 22.40 -53.16 18.25
CA ILE A 10 22.49 -51.72 18.07
C ILE A 10 21.14 -51.26 17.51
N LEU A 11 20.34 -50.58 18.33
CA LEU A 11 19.13 -49.87 17.89
C LEU A 11 19.56 -48.58 17.18
N PHE A 12 19.46 -48.58 15.85
CA PHE A 12 19.50 -47.34 15.07
C PHE A 12 18.18 -46.59 15.25
N GLY A 13 18.21 -45.55 16.08
CA GLY A 13 17.10 -44.62 16.19
C GLY A 13 16.99 -43.77 14.91
N LEU A 14 15.96 -44.02 14.11
CA LEU A 14 15.57 -43.15 12.99
C LEU A 14 14.98 -41.86 13.57
N ASN A 15 15.81 -40.82 13.68
CA ASN A 15 15.32 -39.48 13.88
C ASN A 15 14.65 -39.04 12.57
N THR A 16 13.32 -39.13 12.52
CA THR A 16 12.53 -38.49 11.48
C THR A 16 12.36 -37.04 11.89
N ASP A 17 13.26 -36.18 11.44
CA ASP A 17 13.04 -34.73 11.47
C ASP A 17 11.84 -34.43 10.56
N PHE A 18 10.67 -34.26 11.17
CA PHE A 18 9.51 -33.69 10.52
C PHE A 18 9.87 -32.23 10.20
N LEU A 19 10.34 -31.97 9.00
CA LEU A 19 10.39 -30.63 8.43
C LEU A 19 8.94 -30.15 8.31
N LEU A 20 8.45 -29.48 9.36
CA LEU A 20 7.26 -28.66 9.28
C LEU A 20 7.57 -27.57 8.25
N SER A 21 7.09 -27.76 7.03
CA SER A 21 7.04 -26.70 6.03
C SER A 21 6.20 -25.58 6.65
N GLN A 22 6.86 -24.59 7.23
CA GLN A 22 6.20 -23.36 7.64
C GLN A 22 5.68 -22.74 6.34
N ASN A 23 4.36 -22.80 6.17
CA ASN A 23 3.66 -22.08 5.12
C ASN A 23 3.70 -20.58 5.52
N THR A 24 4.90 -19.99 5.38
CA THR A 24 5.11 -18.58 5.67
C THR A 24 4.40 -17.79 4.58
N ASN A 25 3.36 -17.03 4.94
CA ASN A 25 2.76 -16.07 4.04
C ASN A 25 3.89 -15.21 3.43
N PRO A 26 4.09 -15.21 2.10
CA PRO A 26 5.18 -14.47 1.47
C PRO A 26 5.13 -12.96 1.74
N CYS A 27 3.96 -12.46 2.18
CA CYS A 27 3.74 -11.05 2.48
C CYS A 27 3.64 -10.76 3.98
N SER A 28 4.38 -11.53 4.81
CA SER A 28 4.43 -11.38 6.27
C SER A 28 5.48 -10.37 6.77
N ALA A 29 6.32 -9.81 5.87
CA ALA A 29 7.28 -8.80 6.27
C ALA A 29 6.58 -7.56 6.84
N PRO A 30 7.15 -6.91 7.88
CA PRO A 30 6.52 -5.77 8.56
C PRO A 30 6.08 -4.64 7.63
N GLU A 31 6.78 -4.44 6.55
CA GLU A 31 6.48 -3.42 5.56
C GLU A 31 5.11 -3.59 4.90
N PHE A 32 4.61 -4.83 4.74
CA PHE A 32 3.26 -5.07 4.21
C PHE A 32 2.16 -4.53 5.12
N SER A 33 2.45 -4.26 6.39
CA SER A 33 1.51 -3.66 7.33
C SER A 33 1.47 -2.12 7.27
N GLN A 34 2.40 -1.48 6.57
CA GLN A 34 2.52 -0.01 6.56
C GLN A 34 1.30 0.71 5.98
N PHE A 35 0.50 0.06 5.13
CA PHE A 35 -0.76 0.58 4.61
C PHE A 35 -2.01 0.05 5.34
N ASN A 36 -1.86 -0.67 6.47
CA ASN A 36 -3.02 -1.20 7.19
C ASN A 36 -3.98 -0.11 7.67
N PHE A 37 -3.47 1.07 7.99
CA PHE A 37 -4.30 2.22 8.37
C PHE A 37 -5.32 2.59 7.29
N TRP A 38 -4.98 2.39 6.01
CA TRP A 38 -5.81 2.75 4.88
C TRP A 38 -6.92 1.72 4.57
N VAL A 39 -6.75 0.46 5.00
CA VAL A 39 -7.73 -0.62 4.75
C VAL A 39 -9.06 -0.32 5.42
N GLY A 40 -10.17 -0.43 4.66
CA GLY A 40 -11.52 -0.20 5.15
C GLY A 40 -12.35 0.66 4.21
N LYS A 41 -13.52 1.08 4.71
CA LYS A 41 -14.44 1.98 3.99
C LYS A 41 -14.30 3.39 4.54
N TRP A 42 -14.29 4.37 3.67
CA TRP A 42 -14.03 5.76 4.01
C TRP A 42 -15.05 6.69 3.38
N ASN A 43 -15.50 7.69 4.15
CA ASN A 43 -16.16 8.89 3.68
C ASN A 43 -15.11 9.95 3.42
N LEU A 44 -15.24 10.69 2.33
CA LEU A 44 -14.28 11.67 1.85
C LEU A 44 -14.90 13.05 1.80
N GLU A 45 -14.15 14.06 2.24
CA GLU A 45 -14.52 15.48 2.09
C GLU A 45 -13.31 16.28 1.60
N TRP A 46 -13.58 17.23 0.69
CA TRP A 46 -12.59 18.21 0.22
C TRP A 46 -13.24 19.55 -0.07
N LYS A 47 -12.41 20.57 -0.25
CA LYS A 47 -12.87 21.89 -0.74
C LYS A 47 -12.55 22.02 -2.21
N ASN A 48 -13.57 22.39 -2.98
CA ASN A 48 -13.45 22.77 -4.38
C ASN A 48 -12.83 24.17 -4.52
N GLU A 49 -12.38 24.53 -5.71
CA GLU A 49 -11.78 25.85 -5.98
C GLU A 49 -12.74 27.01 -5.71
N ASP A 50 -14.05 26.80 -5.85
CA ASP A 50 -15.11 27.79 -5.55
C ASP A 50 -15.48 27.86 -4.05
N GLY A 51 -14.81 27.07 -3.20
CA GLY A 51 -15.04 27.00 -1.76
C GLY A 51 -16.17 26.06 -1.32
N SER A 52 -16.92 25.48 -2.24
CA SER A 52 -17.91 24.44 -1.93
C SER A 52 -17.26 23.17 -1.42
N SER A 53 -18.02 22.32 -0.71
CA SER A 53 -17.53 21.00 -0.30
C SER A 53 -17.81 19.97 -1.40
N GLY A 54 -16.81 19.17 -1.71
CA GLY A 54 -16.94 17.94 -2.49
C GLY A 54 -16.90 16.73 -1.56
N TYR A 55 -17.59 15.66 -1.97
CA TYR A 55 -17.70 14.42 -1.19
C TYR A 55 -17.48 13.20 -2.07
N GLY A 56 -17.08 12.10 -1.44
CA GLY A 56 -16.89 10.82 -2.11
C GLY A 56 -16.78 9.67 -1.13
N THR A 57 -16.49 8.52 -1.66
CA THR A 57 -16.21 7.30 -0.90
C THR A 57 -14.97 6.61 -1.43
N ASN A 58 -14.29 5.89 -0.56
CA ASN A 58 -13.19 5.03 -0.95
C ASN A 58 -13.28 3.70 -0.19
N ASN A 59 -13.18 2.59 -0.90
CA ASN A 59 -13.18 1.27 -0.32
C ASN A 59 -11.83 0.60 -0.60
N ILE A 60 -11.13 0.26 0.46
CA ILE A 60 -9.78 -0.30 0.42
C ILE A 60 -9.80 -1.71 0.96
N THR A 61 -9.35 -2.68 0.18
CA THR A 61 -9.35 -4.09 0.54
C THR A 61 -7.98 -4.72 0.36
N LYS A 62 -7.70 -5.75 1.15
CA LYS A 62 -6.52 -6.60 0.96
C LYS A 62 -6.88 -7.78 0.07
N LEU A 63 -6.00 -8.11 -0.86
CA LEU A 63 -6.13 -9.19 -1.83
C LEU A 63 -4.88 -10.09 -1.82
N LEU A 64 -5.01 -11.24 -2.46
CA LEU A 64 -3.89 -12.17 -2.74
C LEU A 64 -3.08 -12.54 -1.48
N GLY A 65 -3.77 -12.92 -0.41
CA GLY A 65 -3.13 -13.29 0.86
C GLY A 65 -2.43 -12.12 1.55
N ASP A 66 -3.07 -10.94 1.50
CA ASP A 66 -2.60 -9.66 2.07
C ASP A 66 -1.38 -9.03 1.38
N CYS A 67 -0.97 -9.56 0.23
CA CYS A 67 0.15 -9.02 -0.55
C CYS A 67 -0.19 -7.77 -1.34
N VAL A 68 -1.47 -7.54 -1.63
CA VAL A 68 -1.94 -6.46 -2.49
C VAL A 68 -3.05 -5.70 -1.76
N ILE A 69 -3.01 -4.38 -1.91
CA ILE A 69 -4.07 -3.48 -1.48
C ILE A 69 -4.76 -2.95 -2.74
N GLU A 70 -6.07 -3.14 -2.83
CA GLU A 70 -6.91 -2.61 -3.89
C GLU A 70 -7.74 -1.44 -3.36
N GLU A 71 -7.82 -0.38 -4.14
CA GLU A 71 -8.60 0.83 -3.89
C GLU A 71 -9.72 0.97 -4.90
N HIS A 72 -10.90 1.39 -4.42
CA HIS A 72 -12.07 1.75 -5.22
C HIS A 72 -12.57 3.13 -4.78
N PHE A 73 -12.15 4.16 -5.50
CA PHE A 73 -12.54 5.55 -5.26
C PHE A 73 -13.73 5.95 -6.12
N SER A 74 -14.65 6.76 -5.56
CA SER A 74 -15.73 7.40 -6.30
C SER A 74 -16.12 8.74 -5.68
N THR A 75 -16.31 9.78 -6.50
CA THR A 75 -17.04 10.99 -6.08
C THR A 75 -18.50 10.66 -5.81
N ALA A 76 -19.17 11.47 -5.00
CA ALA A 76 -20.58 11.22 -4.60
C ALA A 76 -21.53 11.13 -5.78
N ASP A 77 -21.31 11.91 -6.84
CA ASP A 77 -22.06 11.90 -8.09
C ASP A 77 -21.59 10.82 -9.08
N SER A 78 -20.56 10.07 -8.73
CA SER A 78 -19.92 9.05 -9.57
C SER A 78 -19.35 9.57 -10.91
N SER A 79 -19.19 10.88 -11.05
CA SER A 79 -18.60 11.49 -12.26
C SER A 79 -17.12 11.17 -12.41
N PHE A 80 -16.39 11.10 -11.29
CA PHE A 80 -15.01 10.66 -11.25
C PHE A 80 -14.85 9.41 -10.40
N ARG A 81 -14.30 8.36 -11.00
CA ARG A 81 -14.04 7.07 -10.36
C ARG A 81 -12.68 6.55 -10.77
N GLY A 82 -12.00 5.92 -9.83
CA GLY A 82 -10.73 5.28 -10.12
C GLY A 82 -10.46 4.08 -9.23
N LYS A 83 -9.46 3.33 -9.62
CA LYS A 83 -8.95 2.18 -8.88
C LYS A 83 -7.45 2.23 -8.81
N SER A 84 -6.91 1.68 -7.74
CA SER A 84 -5.49 1.39 -7.68
C SER A 84 -5.22 0.00 -7.14
N VAL A 85 -4.04 -0.52 -7.47
CA VAL A 85 -3.45 -1.68 -6.82
C VAL A 85 -2.06 -1.30 -6.29
N SER A 86 -1.81 -1.66 -5.03
CA SER A 86 -0.55 -1.36 -4.35
C SER A 86 0.07 -2.62 -3.77
N THR A 87 1.38 -2.77 -3.89
CA THR A 87 2.12 -3.88 -3.28
C THR A 87 3.51 -3.41 -2.83
N TYR A 88 4.04 -4.04 -1.79
CA TYR A 88 5.41 -3.82 -1.38
C TYR A 88 6.37 -4.72 -2.16
N ASN A 89 7.32 -4.10 -2.83
CA ASN A 89 8.37 -4.82 -3.54
C ASN A 89 9.55 -5.09 -2.59
N THR A 90 9.69 -6.32 -2.15
CA THR A 90 10.73 -6.73 -1.19
C THR A 90 12.15 -6.60 -1.73
N HIS A 91 12.35 -6.74 -3.04
CA HIS A 91 13.67 -6.59 -3.68
C HIS A 91 14.07 -5.12 -3.77
N LYS A 92 13.15 -4.24 -4.18
CA LYS A 92 13.38 -2.80 -4.27
C LYS A 92 13.21 -2.06 -2.94
N LYS A 93 12.63 -2.74 -1.93
CA LYS A 93 12.33 -2.19 -0.60
C LYS A 93 11.49 -0.92 -0.65
N LEU A 94 10.45 -0.93 -1.49
CA LEU A 94 9.52 0.19 -1.66
C LEU A 94 8.12 -0.30 -2.05
N TRP A 95 7.13 0.54 -1.78
CA TRP A 95 5.78 0.38 -2.26
C TRP A 95 5.69 0.79 -3.74
N GLN A 96 4.91 0.06 -4.50
CA GLN A 96 4.54 0.34 -5.89
C GLN A 96 3.02 0.40 -5.98
N GLN A 97 2.50 1.40 -6.70
CA GLN A 97 1.07 1.54 -6.95
C GLN A 97 0.84 1.91 -8.41
N THR A 98 -0.20 1.33 -9.00
CA THR A 98 -0.76 1.78 -10.28
C THR A 98 -2.17 2.29 -10.04
N TRP A 99 -2.47 3.49 -10.53
CA TRP A 99 -3.80 4.10 -10.56
C TRP A 99 -4.34 4.15 -11.97
N VAL A 100 -5.63 3.83 -12.13
CA VAL A 100 -6.40 4.00 -13.36
C VAL A 100 -7.75 4.66 -13.05
N ASP A 101 -8.27 5.47 -13.97
CA ASP A 101 -9.56 6.15 -13.78
C ASP A 101 -10.40 6.23 -15.05
N ASN A 102 -11.63 6.69 -14.88
CA ASN A 102 -12.60 6.81 -15.98
C ASN A 102 -12.33 7.99 -16.94
N ASN A 103 -11.25 8.75 -16.74
CA ASN A 103 -10.72 9.71 -17.71
C ASN A 103 -9.58 9.11 -18.56
N GLY A 104 -9.28 7.81 -18.36
CA GLY A 104 -8.24 7.09 -19.08
C GLY A 104 -6.83 7.32 -18.56
N ALA A 105 -6.67 7.82 -17.33
CA ALA A 105 -5.36 7.93 -16.73
C ALA A 105 -4.78 6.55 -16.39
N TYR A 106 -3.46 6.43 -16.52
CA TYR A 106 -2.63 5.34 -16.03
C TYR A 106 -1.40 5.95 -15.37
N LEU A 107 -1.33 5.83 -14.06
CA LEU A 107 -0.30 6.52 -13.27
C LEU A 107 0.44 5.50 -12.37
N ASP A 108 1.76 5.43 -12.51
CA ASP A 108 2.62 4.58 -11.69
C ASP A 108 3.32 5.41 -10.61
N PHE A 109 3.32 4.88 -9.40
CA PHE A 109 3.95 5.51 -8.24
C PHE A 109 4.88 4.54 -7.53
N THR A 110 5.90 5.11 -6.87
CA THR A 110 6.79 4.39 -5.96
C THR A 110 7.07 5.23 -4.73
N GLY A 111 7.34 4.56 -3.60
CA GLY A 111 7.69 5.27 -2.37
C GLY A 111 7.59 4.39 -1.13
N GLY A 112 7.22 4.97 0.01
CA GLY A 112 7.16 4.22 1.26
C GLY A 112 6.72 5.05 2.45
N PHE A 113 6.68 4.39 3.61
CA PHE A 113 6.31 5.00 4.88
C PHE A 113 7.54 5.60 5.56
N LYS A 114 7.47 6.89 5.90
CA LYS A 114 8.55 7.61 6.57
C LYS A 114 7.99 8.74 7.44
N ASP A 115 8.52 8.90 8.65
CA ASP A 115 8.19 10.00 9.58
C ASP A 115 6.68 10.16 9.79
N GLY A 116 5.95 9.03 9.99
CA GLY A 116 4.50 9.02 10.22
C GLY A 116 3.65 9.31 8.98
N LYS A 117 4.24 9.30 7.78
CA LYS A 117 3.55 9.54 6.51
C LYS A 117 3.80 8.43 5.52
N MET A 118 2.80 8.09 4.72
CA MET A 118 3.01 7.31 3.50
C MET A 118 3.14 8.30 2.34
N ILE A 119 4.20 8.16 1.55
CA ILE A 119 4.48 9.04 0.41
C ILE A 119 4.77 8.18 -0.81
N LEU A 120 3.96 8.32 -1.84
CA LEU A 120 4.19 7.69 -3.14
C LEU A 120 4.32 8.75 -4.22
N SER A 121 5.38 8.69 -5.02
CA SER A 121 5.72 9.71 -6.01
C SER A 121 5.99 9.14 -7.39
N ARG A 122 5.89 10.00 -8.40
CA ARG A 122 6.19 9.70 -9.80
C ARG A 122 6.80 10.91 -10.50
N LYS A 123 7.61 10.66 -11.51
CA LYS A 123 7.98 11.68 -12.49
C LYS A 123 6.92 11.76 -13.59
N ALA A 124 6.62 12.95 -14.04
CA ALA A 124 5.66 13.22 -15.09
C ALA A 124 6.14 14.38 -15.97
N MET A 125 5.57 14.49 -17.18
CA MET A 125 5.78 15.65 -18.05
C MET A 125 4.57 16.58 -17.92
N ASN A 126 4.80 17.87 -17.70
CA ASN A 126 3.73 18.86 -17.77
C ASN A 126 3.35 19.19 -19.21
N LYS A 127 2.29 19.98 -19.41
CA LYS A 127 1.81 20.39 -20.74
C LYS A 127 2.85 21.15 -21.59
N LYS A 128 3.93 21.66 -20.97
CA LYS A 128 5.03 22.37 -21.64
C LYS A 128 6.22 21.47 -21.93
N GLY A 129 6.11 20.15 -21.68
CA GLY A 129 7.20 19.20 -21.89
C GLY A 129 8.32 19.27 -20.83
N LYS A 130 8.08 19.93 -19.67
CA LYS A 130 9.04 19.96 -18.58
C LYS A 130 8.75 18.83 -17.61
N GLU A 131 9.81 18.14 -17.14
CA GLU A 131 9.68 17.12 -16.08
C GLU A 131 9.23 17.79 -14.77
N VAL A 132 8.31 17.14 -14.08
CA VAL A 132 7.76 17.53 -12.78
C VAL A 132 7.65 16.28 -11.90
N ILE A 133 7.59 16.47 -10.59
CA ILE A 133 7.31 15.37 -9.66
C ILE A 133 5.90 15.54 -9.11
N GLN A 134 5.13 14.46 -9.15
CA GLN A 134 3.82 14.37 -8.53
C GLN A 134 3.89 13.38 -7.39
N ARG A 135 3.16 13.63 -6.28
CA ARG A 135 3.10 12.68 -5.16
C ARG A 135 1.76 12.67 -4.47
N MET A 136 1.46 11.53 -3.89
CA MET A 136 0.41 11.33 -2.91
C MET A 136 1.04 11.29 -1.53
N VAL A 137 0.42 11.94 -0.56
CA VAL A 137 0.90 12.00 0.83
C VAL A 137 -0.27 11.70 1.76
N TRP A 138 -0.22 10.59 2.50
CA TRP A 138 -1.12 10.28 3.61
C TRP A 138 -0.46 10.72 4.91
N TYR A 139 -1.14 11.52 5.71
CA TYR A 139 -0.60 12.09 6.95
C TYR A 139 -1.71 12.33 7.98
N ASN A 140 -1.37 12.74 9.21
CA ASN A 140 -2.29 12.85 10.34
C ASN A 140 -3.07 11.54 10.58
N ILE A 141 -2.35 10.41 10.46
CA ILE A 141 -2.94 9.08 10.43
C ILE A 141 -3.38 8.67 11.82
N SER A 142 -4.65 8.29 11.97
CA SER A 142 -5.25 7.64 13.13
C SER A 142 -6.10 6.44 12.69
N ASP A 143 -6.72 5.74 13.64
CA ASP A 143 -7.58 4.58 13.34
C ASP A 143 -8.86 4.98 12.58
N ASN A 144 -9.36 6.21 12.80
CA ASN A 144 -10.66 6.65 12.31
C ASN A 144 -10.60 7.76 11.26
N GLU A 145 -9.45 8.38 11.09
CA GLU A 145 -9.30 9.49 10.15
C GLU A 145 -7.85 9.67 9.69
N PHE A 146 -7.66 10.27 8.56
CA PHE A 146 -6.39 10.77 8.06
C PHE A 146 -6.62 11.83 6.97
N ASP A 147 -5.56 12.58 6.66
CA ASP A 147 -5.53 13.52 5.53
C ASP A 147 -4.74 12.92 4.36
N TRP A 148 -5.14 13.26 3.14
CA TRP A 148 -4.46 12.91 1.92
C TRP A 148 -4.28 14.12 1.01
N ASN A 149 -3.08 14.27 0.43
CA ASN A 149 -2.77 15.31 -0.54
C ASN A 149 -2.33 14.70 -1.87
N TRP A 150 -2.80 15.32 -2.96
CA TRP A 150 -2.16 15.28 -4.26
C TRP A 150 -1.29 16.51 -4.43
N GLU A 151 0.01 16.34 -4.66
CA GLU A 151 0.98 17.42 -4.68
C GLU A 151 1.84 17.40 -5.93
N LEU A 152 2.29 18.60 -6.34
CA LEU A 152 3.15 18.83 -7.50
C LEU A 152 4.39 19.63 -7.09
N SER A 153 5.56 19.17 -7.53
CA SER A 153 6.80 19.93 -7.52
C SER A 153 7.27 20.22 -8.95
N GLN A 154 7.73 21.46 -9.18
CA GLN A 154 8.30 21.91 -10.45
C GLN A 154 9.82 22.19 -10.35
N ASP A 155 10.41 21.92 -9.19
CA ASP A 155 11.77 22.23 -8.78
C ASP A 155 12.47 21.04 -8.14
N ASP A 156 12.22 19.85 -8.71
CA ASP A 156 12.84 18.58 -8.31
C ASP A 156 12.65 18.22 -6.83
N GLY A 157 11.46 18.52 -6.28
CA GLY A 157 11.09 18.19 -4.91
C GLY A 157 11.50 19.20 -3.85
N SER A 158 12.07 20.36 -4.25
CA SER A 158 12.48 21.42 -3.32
C SER A 158 11.28 22.15 -2.71
N SER A 159 10.20 22.34 -3.48
CA SER A 159 8.92 22.86 -2.99
C SER A 159 7.74 22.08 -3.54
N TRP A 160 6.60 22.19 -2.86
CA TRP A 160 5.40 21.41 -3.19
C TRP A 160 4.16 22.30 -3.19
N LYS A 161 3.38 22.21 -4.27
CA LYS A 161 2.05 22.81 -4.37
C LYS A 161 1.03 21.71 -4.14
N VAL A 162 0.14 21.87 -3.14
CA VAL A 162 -1.03 21.02 -2.97
C VAL A 162 -2.03 21.34 -4.08
N LEU A 163 -2.41 20.34 -4.86
CA LEU A 163 -3.39 20.43 -5.92
C LEU A 163 -4.76 19.92 -5.48
N TRP A 164 -4.79 18.95 -4.58
CA TRP A 164 -6.01 18.41 -4.00
C TRP A 164 -5.71 17.91 -2.59
N LYS A 165 -6.55 18.30 -1.65
CA LYS A 165 -6.52 17.85 -0.27
C LYS A 165 -7.85 17.16 0.05
N ILE A 166 -7.80 15.95 0.58
CA ILE A 166 -8.97 15.17 0.99
C ILE A 166 -8.82 14.79 2.46
N HIS A 167 -9.88 15.00 3.23
CA HIS A 167 -10.01 14.45 4.57
C HIS A 167 -10.80 13.14 4.50
N TYR A 168 -10.28 12.12 5.13
CA TYR A 168 -10.84 10.77 5.20
C TYR A 168 -11.36 10.52 6.60
N THR A 169 -12.62 10.09 6.72
CA THR A 169 -13.21 9.60 7.97
C THR A 169 -13.75 8.20 7.75
N ARG A 170 -13.56 7.32 8.75
CA ARG A 170 -13.98 5.93 8.63
C ARG A 170 -15.51 5.85 8.49
N ALA A 171 -15.97 5.11 7.48
CA ALA A 171 -17.41 4.84 7.32
C ALA A 171 -17.84 3.76 8.35
N GLU A 172 -19.06 3.92 8.89
CA GLU A 172 -19.69 2.94 9.79
C GLU A 172 -20.06 1.63 9.08
#